data_3294f2db09039dbf1764d6013d7a2066
#
_entry.id   3294f2db09039dbf1764d6013d7a2066
#
_cell.length_a   1.000
_cell.length_b   1.000
_cell.length_c   1.000
_cell.angle_alpha   90.00
_cell.angle_beta   90.00
_cell.angle_gamma   90.00
#
_symmetry.space_group_name_H-M   'P 1'
#
loop_
_entity.id
_entity.type
_entity.pdbx_description
1 polymer ?
#
loop_
_entity_poly.entity_id
_entity_poly.type
_entity_poly.pdbx_seq_one_letter_code
_entity_poly.pdbx_strand_id
1 'polypeptide(L)'
;PNGQQMDFMDDLFAGSPELECLYSRDKDSLHFVEKHPQALESLRSNMKDRKVIIHNEDSYKALCALTPPLIKRGLVLCDPSYEDADDYKKVCDALKTVRKKWNTAIIALWYPLLLRRKNETSQLLTELEDFCKLGTTPCESFKVELVTKNPEETKTESGSHLYGSGMFIMNPPWKLKEDMEKNCAFINKILEIL
;
A
#
# COMPACT_ATOMS: atom_id res chain seq x y z
N PRO A 1 16.98 -6.37 18.13
CA PRO A 1 17.03 -5.72 16.83
C PRO A 1 18.48 -5.41 16.54
N ASN A 2 19.11 -6.30 15.76
CA ASN A 2 20.47 -6.09 15.31
C ASN A 2 20.38 -5.08 14.16
N GLY A 3 20.94 -3.87 14.38
CA GLY A 3 21.14 -2.88 13.34
C GLY A 3 22.08 -3.43 12.27
N GLN A 4 21.55 -4.12 11.30
CA GLN A 4 22.27 -4.35 10.06
C GLN A 4 22.27 -3.02 9.31
N GLN A 5 23.45 -2.45 9.22
CA GLN A 5 23.76 -1.33 8.35
C GLN A 5 23.48 -1.80 6.92
N MET A 6 22.45 -1.24 6.28
CA MET A 6 22.22 -1.47 4.85
C MET A 6 23.34 -0.77 4.09
N ASP A 7 24.22 -1.54 3.48
CA ASP A 7 25.22 -1.03 2.54
C ASP A 7 24.51 -0.56 1.26
N PHE A 8 24.46 0.73 1.05
CA PHE A 8 23.89 1.38 -0.15
C PHE A 8 24.81 1.30 -1.39
N MET A 9 25.64 0.28 -1.49
CA MET A 9 26.70 0.24 -2.52
C MET A 9 26.37 -0.58 -3.78
N ASP A 10 25.18 -1.15 -3.88
CA ASP A 10 24.70 -1.74 -5.15
C ASP A 10 23.33 -1.14 -5.47
N ASP A 11 23.07 -0.84 -6.75
CA ASP A 11 21.81 -0.30 -7.32
C ASP A 11 20.58 -1.20 -7.08
N LEU A 12 20.58 -2.04 -6.06
CA LEU A 12 19.53 -2.96 -5.68
C LEU A 12 18.61 -2.30 -4.64
N PHE A 13 17.42 -2.00 -5.08
CA PHE A 13 16.36 -1.48 -4.24
C PHE A 13 15.46 -2.62 -3.72
N ALA A 14 15.28 -2.71 -2.41
CA ALA A 14 14.35 -3.66 -1.81
C ALA A 14 12.91 -3.20 -2.06
N GLY A 15 12.20 -3.86 -2.96
CA GLY A 15 10.78 -3.64 -3.19
C GLY A 15 9.89 -4.15 -2.05
N SER A 16 8.59 -3.81 -2.08
CA SER A 16 7.63 -4.23 -1.06
C SER A 16 7.66 -5.72 -0.74
N PRO A 17 7.72 -6.66 -1.71
CA PRO A 17 7.78 -8.08 -1.40
C PRO A 17 9.00 -8.49 -0.58
N GLU A 18 10.17 -7.90 -0.84
CA GLU A 18 11.38 -8.19 -0.07
C GLU A 18 11.27 -7.64 1.36
N LEU A 19 10.75 -6.42 1.52
CA LEU A 19 10.49 -5.84 2.83
C LEU A 19 9.50 -6.69 3.63
N GLU A 20 8.43 -7.17 3.02
CA GLU A 20 7.48 -8.06 3.68
C GLU A 20 8.14 -9.37 4.13
N CYS A 21 9.00 -9.96 3.30
CA CYS A 21 9.79 -11.14 3.69
C CYS A 21 10.72 -10.85 4.86
N LEU A 22 11.41 -9.70 4.88
CA LEU A 22 12.35 -9.33 5.94
C LEU A 22 11.67 -9.14 7.30
N TYR A 23 10.45 -8.62 7.31
CA TYR A 23 9.69 -8.35 8.53
C TYR A 23 8.70 -9.46 8.92
N SER A 24 8.55 -10.51 8.09
CA SER A 24 7.71 -11.65 8.40
C SER A 24 8.38 -12.59 9.41
N ARG A 25 7.55 -13.35 10.12
CA ARG A 25 7.98 -14.41 11.05
C ARG A 25 7.85 -15.76 10.35
N ASP A 26 8.55 -16.78 10.82
CA ASP A 26 8.52 -18.15 10.27
C ASP A 26 7.12 -18.74 10.15
N LYS A 27 6.20 -18.29 10.99
CA LYS A 27 4.79 -18.76 11.03
C LYS A 27 3.85 -17.94 10.16
N ASP A 28 4.31 -16.83 9.61
CA ASP A 28 3.48 -15.98 8.76
C ASP A 28 3.39 -16.59 7.34
N SER A 29 2.23 -16.46 6.73
CA SER A 29 1.99 -16.86 5.35
C SER A 29 1.94 -15.61 4.49
N LEU A 30 2.85 -15.49 3.51
CA LEU A 30 2.92 -14.37 2.59
C LEU A 30 2.29 -14.76 1.26
N HIS A 31 1.38 -13.92 0.80
CA HIS A 31 0.66 -14.08 -0.45
C HIS A 31 0.88 -12.84 -1.31
N PHE A 32 1.53 -13.00 -2.46
CA PHE A 32 1.74 -11.94 -3.44
C PHE A 32 0.86 -12.17 -4.64
N VAL A 33 0.24 -11.11 -5.14
CA VAL A 33 -0.65 -11.16 -6.29
C VAL A 33 -0.11 -10.24 -7.37
N GLU A 34 0.20 -10.79 -8.52
CA GLU A 34 0.71 -10.05 -9.67
C GLU A 34 0.12 -10.62 -10.96
N LYS A 35 -0.42 -9.74 -11.80
CA LYS A 35 -1.05 -10.14 -13.06
C LYS A 35 -0.18 -9.81 -14.27
N HIS A 36 0.64 -8.76 -14.17
CA HIS A 36 1.47 -8.34 -15.30
C HIS A 36 2.58 -9.36 -15.57
N PRO A 37 2.69 -9.91 -16.79
CA PRO A 37 3.59 -11.05 -17.06
C PRO A 37 5.05 -10.80 -16.70
N GLN A 38 5.60 -9.63 -17.07
CA GLN A 38 7.01 -9.30 -16.78
C GLN A 38 7.26 -9.10 -15.30
N ALA A 39 6.36 -8.39 -14.59
CA ALA A 39 6.46 -8.17 -13.16
C ALA A 39 6.33 -9.50 -12.39
N LEU A 40 5.43 -10.39 -12.84
CA LEU A 40 5.28 -11.74 -12.28
C LEU A 40 6.54 -12.57 -12.42
N GLU A 41 7.19 -12.55 -13.59
CA GLU A 41 8.45 -13.27 -13.82
C GLU A 41 9.56 -12.74 -12.90
N SER A 42 9.70 -11.43 -12.81
CA SER A 42 10.65 -10.78 -11.89
C SER A 42 10.36 -11.15 -10.43
N LEU A 43 9.09 -11.11 -10.02
CA LEU A 43 8.67 -11.47 -8.68
C LEU A 43 9.02 -12.93 -8.36
N ARG A 44 8.73 -13.86 -9.27
CA ARG A 44 9.06 -15.28 -9.12
C ARG A 44 10.57 -15.52 -9.03
N SER A 45 11.35 -14.84 -9.86
CA SER A 45 12.81 -14.92 -9.85
C SER A 45 13.38 -14.43 -8.52
N ASN A 46 12.94 -13.27 -8.04
CA ASN A 46 13.44 -12.65 -6.82
C ASN A 46 13.00 -13.41 -5.56
N MET A 47 11.85 -14.06 -5.59
CA MET A 47 11.27 -14.77 -4.45
C MET A 47 11.50 -16.29 -4.48
N LYS A 48 12.32 -16.82 -5.41
CA LYS A 48 12.52 -18.27 -5.60
C LYS A 48 12.97 -19.00 -4.35
N ASP A 49 13.77 -18.36 -3.50
CA ASP A 49 14.34 -18.93 -2.27
C ASP A 49 13.57 -18.51 -1.02
N ARG A 50 12.41 -17.87 -1.19
CA ARG A 50 11.53 -17.38 -0.12
C ARG A 50 10.31 -18.29 0.04
N LYS A 51 9.83 -18.43 1.27
CA LYS A 51 8.61 -19.16 1.59
C LYS A 51 7.38 -18.26 1.37
N VAL A 52 7.01 -18.10 0.10
CA VAL A 52 5.90 -17.24 -0.33
C VAL A 52 4.95 -17.96 -1.28
N ILE A 53 3.73 -17.49 -1.40
CA ILE A 53 2.73 -17.98 -2.35
C ILE A 53 2.46 -16.86 -3.34
N ILE A 54 2.72 -17.12 -4.63
CA ILE A 54 2.55 -16.13 -5.69
C ILE A 54 1.33 -16.52 -6.53
N HIS A 55 0.38 -15.61 -6.64
CA HIS A 55 -0.85 -15.74 -7.41
C HIS A 55 -0.75 -14.94 -8.71
N ASN A 56 -0.97 -15.62 -9.85
CA ASN A 56 -1.06 -14.97 -11.15
C ASN A 56 -2.51 -14.70 -11.50
N GLU A 57 -3.08 -13.65 -10.96
CA GLU A 57 -4.47 -13.30 -11.16
C GLU A 57 -4.75 -11.82 -10.90
N ASP A 58 -5.97 -11.40 -11.18
CA ASP A 58 -6.43 -10.04 -10.89
C ASP A 58 -6.43 -9.78 -9.38
N SER A 59 -5.75 -8.72 -8.94
CA SER A 59 -5.52 -8.43 -7.53
C SER A 59 -6.83 -8.18 -6.75
N TYR A 60 -7.81 -7.52 -7.35
CA TYR A 60 -9.08 -7.25 -6.68
C TYR A 60 -9.91 -8.52 -6.45
N LYS A 61 -9.88 -9.45 -7.43
CA LYS A 61 -10.52 -10.76 -7.31
C LYS A 61 -9.80 -11.64 -6.29
N ALA A 62 -8.46 -11.73 -6.41
CA ALA A 62 -7.62 -12.49 -5.48
C ALA A 62 -7.81 -12.02 -4.05
N LEU A 63 -7.76 -10.71 -3.82
CA LEU A 63 -7.95 -10.13 -2.51
C LEU A 63 -9.29 -10.55 -1.87
N CYS A 64 -10.37 -10.51 -2.65
CA CYS A 64 -11.68 -10.95 -2.18
C CYS A 64 -11.78 -12.47 -1.97
N ALA A 65 -11.04 -13.28 -2.75
CA ALA A 65 -11.06 -14.73 -2.64
C ALA A 65 -10.17 -15.26 -1.50
N LEU A 66 -9.01 -14.66 -1.30
CA LEU A 66 -8.03 -15.06 -0.27
C LEU A 66 -8.40 -14.58 1.14
N THR A 67 -9.38 -13.69 1.28
CA THR A 67 -9.77 -13.12 2.58
C THR A 67 -11.18 -13.52 3.00
N PRO A 68 -11.42 -13.79 4.30
CA PRO A 68 -10.42 -13.82 5.37
C PRO A 68 -9.58 -15.10 5.34
N PRO A 69 -8.34 -15.08 5.83
CA PRO A 69 -7.56 -16.28 6.04
C PRO A 69 -8.15 -17.13 7.18
N LEU A 70 -7.71 -18.38 7.28
CA LEU A 70 -8.14 -19.28 8.34
C LEU A 70 -7.85 -18.71 9.74
N ILE A 71 -6.66 -18.15 9.91
CA ILE A 71 -6.28 -17.38 11.11
C ILE A 71 -6.56 -15.92 10.81
N LYS A 72 -7.64 -15.39 11.38
CA LYS A 72 -8.14 -14.02 11.13
C LYS A 72 -7.25 -12.91 11.76
N ARG A 73 -5.94 -12.99 11.56
CA ARG A 73 -4.96 -11.95 11.94
C ARG A 73 -4.03 -11.74 10.77
N GLY A 74 -3.88 -10.51 10.33
CA GLY A 74 -2.99 -10.21 9.23
C GLY A 74 -3.11 -8.79 8.72
N LEU A 75 -2.26 -8.52 7.75
CA LEU A 75 -2.14 -7.26 7.04
C LEU A 75 -2.48 -7.51 5.56
N VAL A 76 -3.20 -6.58 4.98
CA VAL A 76 -3.34 -6.42 3.53
C VAL A 76 -2.59 -5.16 3.14
N LEU A 77 -1.53 -5.28 2.34
CA LEU A 77 -0.92 -4.16 1.63
C LEU A 77 -1.51 -4.14 0.22
N CYS A 78 -2.13 -3.04 -0.16
CA CYS A 78 -2.74 -2.85 -1.45
C CYS A 78 -2.08 -1.66 -2.17
N ASP A 79 -1.43 -1.96 -3.29
CA ASP A 79 -0.68 -1.01 -4.11
C ASP A 79 -1.08 -1.17 -5.58
N PRO A 80 -2.28 -0.66 -5.99
CA PRO A 80 -2.73 -0.74 -7.38
C PRO A 80 -1.91 0.16 -8.31
N SER A 81 -1.90 -0.15 -9.60
CA SER A 81 -1.20 0.66 -10.61
C SER A 81 -1.82 2.04 -10.85
N TYR A 82 -3.11 2.21 -10.58
CA TYR A 82 -3.86 3.45 -10.83
C TYR A 82 -3.74 4.00 -12.27
N GLU A 83 -3.55 3.12 -13.23
CA GLU A 83 -3.49 3.49 -14.64
C GLU A 83 -4.83 4.02 -15.12
N ASP A 84 -5.90 3.32 -14.78
CA ASP A 84 -7.26 3.68 -15.10
C ASP A 84 -7.97 4.43 -13.97
N ALA A 85 -8.87 5.35 -14.34
CA ALA A 85 -9.73 6.03 -13.36
C ALA A 85 -10.62 5.04 -12.59
N ASP A 86 -11.00 3.94 -13.23
CA ASP A 86 -11.81 2.88 -12.62
C ASP A 86 -11.11 2.13 -11.50
N ASP A 87 -9.77 2.16 -11.45
CA ASP A 87 -9.01 1.48 -10.40
C ASP A 87 -9.31 2.06 -9.02
N TYR A 88 -9.54 3.36 -8.93
CA TYR A 88 -9.94 4.02 -7.68
C TYR A 88 -11.23 3.44 -7.11
N LYS A 89 -12.22 3.20 -7.98
CA LYS A 89 -13.48 2.58 -7.59
C LYS A 89 -13.31 1.10 -7.26
N LYS A 90 -12.59 0.34 -8.10
CA LYS A 90 -12.36 -1.10 -7.90
C LYS A 90 -11.68 -1.38 -6.57
N VAL A 91 -10.61 -0.62 -6.25
CA VAL A 91 -9.91 -0.78 -4.96
C VAL A 91 -10.81 -0.44 -3.79
N CYS A 92 -11.59 0.64 -3.87
CA CYS A 92 -12.54 1.03 -2.84
C CYS A 92 -13.53 -0.11 -2.54
N ASP A 93 -14.17 -0.65 -3.58
CA ASP A 93 -15.15 -1.73 -3.46
C ASP A 93 -14.52 -3.03 -2.92
N ALA A 94 -13.30 -3.37 -3.37
CA ALA A 94 -12.57 -4.53 -2.88
C ALA A 94 -12.23 -4.39 -1.39
N LEU A 95 -11.68 -3.26 -0.95
CA LEU A 95 -11.30 -3.04 0.44
C LEU A 95 -12.53 -3.02 1.37
N LYS A 96 -13.63 -2.41 0.97
CA LYS A 96 -14.90 -2.48 1.69
C LYS A 96 -15.40 -3.92 1.83
N THR A 97 -15.26 -4.72 0.78
CA THR A 97 -15.63 -6.15 0.78
C THR A 97 -14.77 -6.95 1.75
N VAL A 98 -13.45 -6.75 1.70
CA VAL A 98 -12.50 -7.39 2.62
C VAL A 98 -12.83 -7.02 4.06
N ARG A 99 -12.99 -5.75 4.35
CA ARG A 99 -13.28 -5.27 5.70
C ARG A 99 -14.56 -5.87 6.29
N LYS A 100 -15.63 -6.02 5.49
CA LYS A 100 -16.87 -6.67 5.92
C LYS A 100 -16.67 -8.13 6.28
N LYS A 101 -15.83 -8.86 5.54
CA LYS A 101 -15.55 -10.29 5.78
C LYS A 101 -14.51 -10.52 6.87
N TRP A 102 -13.58 -9.58 7.00
CA TRP A 102 -12.41 -9.70 7.88
C TRP A 102 -12.20 -8.42 8.68
N ASN A 103 -13.02 -8.27 9.71
CA ASN A 103 -13.05 -7.06 10.55
C ASN A 103 -11.82 -6.85 11.45
N THR A 104 -10.97 -7.85 11.60
CA THR A 104 -9.71 -7.75 12.36
C THR A 104 -8.48 -7.48 11.50
N ALA A 105 -8.64 -7.43 10.17
CA ALA A 105 -7.55 -7.11 9.26
C ALA A 105 -7.04 -5.69 9.48
N ILE A 106 -5.73 -5.51 9.41
CA ILE A 106 -5.10 -4.22 9.14
C ILE A 106 -5.07 -4.09 7.62
N ILE A 107 -5.58 -2.98 7.10
CA ILE A 107 -5.57 -2.74 5.65
C ILE A 107 -4.79 -1.46 5.40
N ALA A 108 -3.72 -1.57 4.62
CA ALA A 108 -2.87 -0.47 4.19
C ALA A 108 -3.03 -0.28 2.68
N LEU A 109 -3.57 0.85 2.28
CA LEU A 109 -3.71 1.24 0.88
C LEU A 109 -2.70 2.32 0.55
N TRP A 110 -1.79 2.01 -0.37
CA TRP A 110 -0.97 3.03 -1.03
C TRP A 110 -1.78 3.73 -2.12
N TYR A 111 -1.59 5.03 -2.28
CA TYR A 111 -2.17 5.79 -3.39
C TYR A 111 -1.23 6.91 -3.85
N PRO A 112 -1.20 7.19 -5.17
CA PRO A 112 -0.41 8.27 -5.72
C PRO A 112 -1.09 9.63 -5.52
N LEU A 113 -0.30 10.66 -5.30
CA LEU A 113 -0.75 12.04 -5.38
C LEU A 113 -0.50 12.55 -6.80
N LEU A 114 -1.51 12.40 -7.66
CA LEU A 114 -1.49 12.80 -9.06
C LEU A 114 -2.39 14.02 -9.27
N LEU A 115 -1.84 15.09 -9.84
CA LEU A 115 -2.61 16.30 -10.06
C LEU A 115 -3.85 16.05 -10.94
N ARG A 116 -3.70 15.20 -11.96
CA ARG A 116 -4.79 14.84 -12.90
C ARG A 116 -5.86 13.93 -12.28
N ARG A 117 -5.60 13.30 -11.12
CA ARG A 117 -6.47 12.34 -10.44
C ARG A 117 -6.89 12.81 -9.04
N LYS A 118 -6.77 14.10 -8.78
CA LYS A 118 -7.07 14.68 -7.46
C LYS A 118 -8.50 14.39 -7.02
N ASN A 119 -9.47 14.46 -7.94
CA ASN A 119 -10.86 14.21 -7.62
C ASN A 119 -11.11 12.73 -7.29
N GLU A 120 -10.56 11.81 -8.09
CA GLU A 120 -10.71 10.37 -7.88
C GLU A 120 -10.05 9.96 -6.56
N THR A 121 -8.86 10.47 -6.25
CA THR A 121 -8.19 10.25 -4.97
C THR A 121 -9.02 10.78 -3.81
N SER A 122 -9.54 12.02 -3.91
CA SER A 122 -10.37 12.60 -2.87
C SER A 122 -11.66 11.81 -2.62
N GLN A 123 -12.33 11.38 -3.70
CA GLN A 123 -13.52 10.55 -3.61
C GLN A 123 -13.23 9.21 -2.95
N LEU A 124 -12.17 8.51 -3.38
CA LEU A 124 -11.73 7.25 -2.78
C LEU A 124 -11.53 7.37 -1.27
N LEU A 125 -10.76 8.37 -0.84
CA LEU A 125 -10.44 8.57 0.56
C LEU A 125 -11.68 8.91 1.39
N THR A 126 -12.54 9.81 0.89
CA THR A 126 -13.79 10.16 1.55
C THR A 126 -14.70 8.94 1.72
N GLU A 127 -14.87 8.13 0.65
CA GLU A 127 -15.69 6.94 0.70
C GLU A 127 -15.15 5.89 1.70
N LEU A 128 -13.82 5.73 1.79
CA LEU A 128 -13.20 4.83 2.75
C LEU A 128 -13.30 5.35 4.19
N GLU A 129 -13.11 6.66 4.41
CA GLU A 129 -13.29 7.28 5.72
C GLU A 129 -14.73 7.15 6.22
N ASP A 130 -15.71 7.45 5.37
CA ASP A 130 -17.13 7.31 5.70
C ASP A 130 -17.49 5.86 5.99
N PHE A 131 -16.96 4.93 5.19
CA PHE A 131 -17.16 3.51 5.44
C PHE A 131 -16.57 3.06 6.79
N CYS A 132 -15.40 3.58 7.18
CA CYS A 132 -14.79 3.30 8.49
C CYS A 132 -15.60 3.88 9.65
N LYS A 133 -16.23 5.04 9.46
CA LYS A 133 -17.02 5.73 10.51
C LYS A 133 -18.45 5.18 10.61
N LEU A 134 -19.11 5.02 9.48
CA LEU A 134 -20.56 4.80 9.39
C LEU A 134 -20.94 3.41 8.85
N GLY A 135 -19.97 2.62 8.41
CA GLY A 135 -20.18 1.31 7.82
C GLY A 135 -20.65 0.26 8.85
N THR A 136 -21.01 -0.92 8.36
CA THR A 136 -21.45 -2.06 9.21
C THR A 136 -20.34 -2.64 10.09
N THR A 137 -19.09 -2.33 9.80
CA THR A 137 -17.89 -2.77 10.53
C THR A 137 -16.98 -1.58 10.82
N PRO A 138 -17.41 -0.63 11.69
CA PRO A 138 -16.64 0.58 11.94
C PRO A 138 -15.26 0.26 12.53
N CYS A 139 -14.28 1.11 12.23
CA CYS A 139 -12.94 1.02 12.77
C CYS A 139 -12.25 2.38 12.74
N GLU A 140 -11.17 2.50 13.49
CA GLU A 140 -10.27 3.62 13.32
C GLU A 140 -9.62 3.59 11.93
N SER A 141 -9.37 4.77 11.39
CA SER A 141 -8.62 4.96 10.15
C SER A 141 -7.87 6.28 10.19
N PHE A 142 -6.78 6.34 9.44
CA PHE A 142 -6.04 7.58 9.22
C PHE A 142 -5.33 7.51 7.86
N LYS A 143 -4.86 8.65 7.41
CA LYS A 143 -3.95 8.76 6.26
C LYS A 143 -2.72 9.57 6.62
N VAL A 144 -1.62 9.28 5.96
CA VAL A 144 -0.41 10.09 5.91
C VAL A 144 -0.01 10.29 4.46
N GLU A 145 0.53 11.45 4.15
CA GLU A 145 0.95 11.82 2.80
C GLU A 145 2.38 12.36 2.84
N LEU A 146 3.20 11.90 1.91
CA LEU A 146 4.54 12.39 1.67
C LEU A 146 4.52 13.15 0.34
N VAL A 147 4.66 14.46 0.41
CA VAL A 147 4.73 15.34 -0.76
C VAL A 147 6.21 15.59 -1.07
N THR A 148 6.66 15.19 -2.25
CA THR A 148 8.08 15.26 -2.64
C THR A 148 8.38 16.34 -3.65
N LYS A 149 7.35 16.94 -4.27
CA LYS A 149 7.46 18.02 -5.27
C LYS A 149 6.32 19.02 -5.10
N ASN A 150 6.54 20.24 -5.54
CA ASN A 150 5.44 21.20 -5.65
C ASN A 150 4.46 20.75 -6.76
N PRO A 151 3.16 20.59 -6.49
CA PRO A 151 2.18 20.19 -7.51
C PRO A 151 2.16 21.09 -8.74
N GLU A 152 2.37 22.39 -8.57
CA GLU A 152 2.37 23.34 -9.69
C GLU A 152 3.55 23.14 -10.64
N GLU A 153 4.70 22.70 -10.15
CA GLU A 153 5.88 22.42 -10.95
C GLU A 153 5.67 21.18 -11.83
N THR A 154 4.88 20.20 -11.37
CA THR A 154 4.61 18.98 -12.13
C THR A 154 3.72 19.21 -13.34
N LYS A 155 3.05 20.36 -13.47
CA LYS A 155 2.21 20.70 -14.63
C LYS A 155 3.01 20.86 -15.92
N THR A 156 4.28 21.21 -15.82
CA THR A 156 5.17 21.47 -16.97
C THR A 156 5.97 20.24 -17.40
N GLU A 157 5.98 19.18 -16.59
CA GLU A 157 6.68 17.95 -16.90
C GLU A 157 5.85 17.07 -17.86
N SER A 158 6.49 16.56 -18.91
CA SER A 158 5.92 15.47 -19.71
C SER A 158 6.02 14.18 -18.91
N GLY A 159 4.94 13.75 -18.28
CA GLY A 159 5.01 12.53 -17.47
C GLY A 159 3.81 12.31 -16.53
N SER A 160 4.04 11.61 -15.45
CA SER A 160 2.97 11.13 -14.55
C SER A 160 2.29 12.23 -13.73
N HIS A 161 2.85 13.45 -13.66
CA HIS A 161 2.39 14.52 -12.77
C HIS A 161 2.30 14.10 -11.30
N LEU A 162 3.14 13.12 -10.91
CA LEU A 162 3.23 12.61 -9.55
C LEU A 162 3.99 13.61 -8.68
N TYR A 163 3.35 14.11 -7.63
CA TYR A 163 3.98 15.04 -6.68
C TYR A 163 4.15 14.47 -5.27
N GLY A 164 3.72 13.24 -5.05
CA GLY A 164 3.82 12.57 -3.77
C GLY A 164 3.03 11.27 -3.72
N SER A 165 2.95 10.69 -2.57
CA SER A 165 2.14 9.51 -2.32
C SER A 165 1.54 9.52 -0.92
N GLY A 166 0.55 8.69 -0.70
CA GLY A 166 -0.08 8.53 0.61
C GLY A 166 -0.33 7.08 0.96
N MET A 167 -0.53 6.88 2.26
CA MET A 167 -1.02 5.61 2.80
C MET A 167 -2.30 5.86 3.57
N PHE A 168 -3.37 5.13 3.24
CA PHE A 168 -4.60 5.08 4.00
C PHE A 168 -4.65 3.78 4.79
N ILE A 169 -4.80 3.86 6.10
CA ILE A 169 -4.77 2.71 7.00
C ILE A 169 -6.14 2.52 7.64
N MET A 170 -6.72 1.31 7.50
CA MET A 170 -7.91 0.89 8.24
C MET A 170 -7.51 -0.05 9.37
N ASN A 171 -8.12 0.11 10.53
CA ASN A 171 -7.87 -0.71 11.71
C ASN A 171 -6.38 -0.72 12.11
N PRO A 172 -5.78 0.48 12.31
CA PRO A 172 -4.35 0.60 12.59
C PRO A 172 -3.97 -0.06 13.91
N PRO A 173 -2.76 -0.63 14.01
CA PRO A 173 -2.22 -1.00 15.30
C PRO A 173 -1.90 0.25 16.12
N TRP A 174 -1.87 0.06 17.44
CA TRP A 174 -1.57 1.11 18.38
C TRP A 174 -0.25 1.85 18.05
N LYS A 175 -0.24 3.17 18.15
CA LYS A 175 0.86 4.09 17.83
C LYS A 175 1.32 4.18 16.38
N LEU A 176 0.79 3.38 15.46
CA LEU A 176 1.23 3.44 14.07
C LEU A 176 1.06 4.84 13.47
N LYS A 177 -0.01 5.53 13.80
CA LYS A 177 -0.28 6.89 13.29
C LYS A 177 0.83 7.86 13.67
N GLU A 178 1.13 7.95 14.97
CA GLU A 178 2.16 8.86 15.48
C GLU A 178 3.55 8.54 14.91
N ASP A 179 3.86 7.26 14.75
CA ASP A 179 5.15 6.83 14.20
C ASP A 179 5.26 7.16 12.70
N MET A 180 4.19 6.95 11.92
CA MET A 180 4.16 7.34 10.51
C MET A 180 4.24 8.85 10.32
N GLU A 181 3.49 9.63 11.11
CA GLU A 181 3.53 11.11 11.05
C GLU A 181 4.94 11.64 11.37
N LYS A 182 5.61 11.11 12.39
CA LYS A 182 7.01 11.46 12.73
C LYS A 182 7.98 11.11 11.60
N ASN A 183 7.83 9.93 11.01
CA ASN A 183 8.70 9.49 9.94
C ASN A 183 8.50 10.34 8.67
N CYS A 184 7.25 10.66 8.30
CA CYS A 184 6.99 11.57 7.19
C CYS A 184 7.56 12.97 7.43
N ALA A 185 7.41 13.51 8.64
CA ALA A 185 8.00 14.80 8.98
C ALA A 185 9.54 14.78 8.91
N PHE A 186 10.17 13.68 9.33
CA PHE A 186 11.61 13.52 9.22
C PHE A 186 12.07 13.45 7.77
N ILE A 187 11.39 12.67 6.92
CA ILE A 187 11.71 12.55 5.48
C ILE A 187 11.53 13.91 4.78
N ASN A 188 10.42 14.61 5.03
CA ASN A 188 10.20 15.93 4.46
C ASN A 188 11.33 16.91 4.80
N LYS A 189 11.79 16.88 6.06
CA LYS A 189 12.92 17.73 6.49
C LYS A 189 14.22 17.40 5.77
N ILE A 190 14.47 16.13 5.41
CA ILE A 190 15.62 15.73 4.61
C ILE A 190 15.47 16.23 3.17
N LEU A 191 14.29 16.10 2.57
CA LEU A 191 14.00 16.51 1.21
C LEU A 191 14.06 18.03 1.01
N GLU A 192 13.77 18.83 2.06
CA GLU A 192 13.91 20.30 2.03
C GLU A 192 15.39 20.76 2.05
N ILE A 193 16.31 19.88 2.44
CA ILE A 193 17.76 20.18 2.53
C ILE A 193 18.49 19.82 1.20
N LEU A 194 17.90 18.98 0.38
CA LEU A 194 18.44 18.55 -0.92
C LEU A 194 17.96 19.46 -2.06
#